data_8e1f48aad71396f44dbbc1e8323e20fc
#
_entry.id   8e1f48aad71396f44dbbc1e8323e20fc
#
_cell.length_a   1.000
_cell.length_b   1.000
_cell.length_c   1.000
_cell.angle_alpha   90.00
_cell.angle_beta   90.00
_cell.angle_gamma   90.00
#
_symmetry.space_group_name_H-M   'P 1'
#
loop_
_entity.id
_entity.type
_entity.pdbx_description
1 polymer ?
#
loop_
_entity_poly.entity_id
_entity_poly.type
_entity_poly.pdbx_seq_one_letter_code
_entity_poly.pdbx_strand_id
1 'polypeptide(L)'
;MAQTVKWLPKPEKHDYQAAEDYLSLIMPAKRAAEWRRKLTAARNDISYRKAKDILRASQLALLGEDNKHVAADLRKAASGAALSPILLLRGGEAHPLIIADGYHRVCASYWIDENTDIPCVLV
;
A
#
# COMPACT_ATOMS: atom_id res chain seq x y z
N MET A 1 -2.70 3.03 25.41
CA MET A 1 -3.71 2.80 24.37
C MET A 1 -3.03 2.57 23.04
N ALA A 2 -3.57 1.67 22.24
CA ALA A 2 -3.06 1.45 20.89
C ALA A 2 -3.26 2.70 20.04
N GLN A 3 -2.23 3.07 19.27
CA GLN A 3 -2.30 4.17 18.33
C GLN A 3 -3.21 3.77 17.16
N THR A 4 -4.12 4.64 16.76
CA THR A 4 -5.00 4.42 15.63
C THR A 4 -4.47 5.19 14.43
N VAL A 5 -4.27 4.48 13.32
CA VAL A 5 -3.88 5.12 12.06
C VAL A 5 -5.12 5.74 11.42
N LYS A 6 -4.98 6.98 10.98
CA LYS A 6 -6.02 7.65 10.20
C LYS A 6 -5.72 7.50 8.72
N TRP A 7 -6.76 7.31 7.93
CA TRP A 7 -6.64 7.08 6.50
C TRP A 7 -7.49 8.06 5.71
N LEU A 8 -6.97 8.48 4.57
CA LEU A 8 -7.77 9.21 3.60
C LEU A 8 -8.85 8.28 3.03
N PRO A 9 -10.01 8.81 2.57
CA PRO A 9 -11.07 7.95 2.03
C PRO A 9 -10.72 7.31 0.70
N LYS A 10 -9.78 7.87 -0.05
CA LYS A 10 -9.32 7.38 -1.35
C LYS A 10 -7.84 7.63 -1.51
N PRO A 11 -7.15 6.85 -2.40
CA PRO A 11 -5.76 7.16 -2.74
C PRO A 11 -5.65 8.56 -3.33
N GLU A 12 -4.50 9.19 -3.12
CA GLU A 12 -4.20 10.48 -3.71
C GLU A 12 -3.81 10.31 -5.18
N LYS A 13 -4.00 11.38 -5.96
CA LYS A 13 -3.73 11.35 -7.40
C LYS A 13 -2.32 10.89 -7.73
N HIS A 14 -1.32 11.37 -6.97
CA HIS A 14 0.08 11.01 -7.19
C HIS A 14 0.40 9.54 -6.86
N ASP A 15 -0.44 8.86 -6.08
CA ASP A 15 -0.25 7.45 -5.75
C ASP A 15 -0.36 6.57 -7.01
N TYR A 16 -1.27 6.92 -7.92
CA TYR A 16 -1.46 6.17 -9.17
C TYR A 16 -0.25 6.31 -10.09
N GLN A 17 0.34 7.50 -10.16
CA GLN A 17 1.56 7.71 -10.92
C GLN A 17 2.73 6.92 -10.31
N ALA A 18 2.86 6.95 -8.99
CA ALA A 18 3.89 6.18 -8.29
C ALA A 18 3.73 4.68 -8.57
N ALA A 19 2.50 4.17 -8.57
CA ALA A 19 2.20 2.78 -8.88
C ALA A 19 2.63 2.44 -10.32
N GLU A 20 2.30 3.28 -11.27
CA GLU A 20 2.69 3.06 -12.67
C GLU A 20 4.22 3.06 -12.82
N ASP A 21 4.90 4.00 -12.17
CA ASP A 21 6.36 4.09 -12.21
C ASP A 21 6.99 2.79 -11.69
N TYR A 22 6.50 2.28 -10.57
CA TYR A 22 6.98 1.02 -10.02
C TYR A 22 6.69 -0.15 -10.97
N LEU A 23 5.45 -0.26 -11.44
CA LEU A 23 5.03 -1.35 -12.31
C LEU A 23 5.83 -1.39 -13.63
N SER A 24 6.24 -0.22 -14.13
CA SER A 24 7.05 -0.15 -15.34
C SER A 24 8.45 -0.77 -15.18
N LEU A 25 8.88 -1.04 -13.94
CA LEU A 25 10.12 -1.76 -13.68
C LEU A 25 9.98 -3.27 -13.79
N ILE A 26 8.75 -3.79 -13.62
CA ILE A 26 8.49 -5.23 -13.60
C ILE A 26 7.64 -5.71 -14.78
N MET A 27 7.20 -4.80 -15.64
CA MET A 27 6.42 -5.11 -16.84
C MET A 27 6.60 -4.00 -17.88
N PRO A 28 6.25 -4.26 -19.17
CA PRO A 28 6.32 -3.20 -20.18
C PRO A 28 5.46 -1.99 -19.83
N ALA A 29 5.91 -0.80 -20.21
CA ALA A 29 5.23 0.45 -19.89
C ALA A 29 3.75 0.46 -20.28
N LYS A 30 3.40 -0.15 -21.41
CA LYS A 30 2.02 -0.26 -21.87
C LYS A 30 1.15 -1.05 -20.87
N ARG A 31 1.69 -2.14 -20.32
CA ARG A 31 1.00 -2.97 -19.31
C ARG A 31 0.86 -2.21 -17.99
N ALA A 32 1.90 -1.50 -17.59
CA ALA A 32 1.87 -0.67 -16.39
C ALA A 32 0.77 0.39 -16.49
N ALA A 33 0.64 1.04 -17.64
CA ALA A 33 -0.41 2.03 -17.89
C ALA A 33 -1.81 1.41 -17.83
N GLU A 34 -1.97 0.19 -18.35
CA GLU A 34 -3.26 -0.53 -18.27
C GLU A 34 -3.65 -0.83 -16.82
N TRP A 35 -2.71 -1.27 -15.99
CA TRP A 35 -2.95 -1.52 -14.58
C TRP A 35 -3.27 -0.23 -13.82
N ARG A 36 -2.59 0.87 -14.14
CA ARG A 36 -2.93 2.17 -13.57
C ARG A 36 -4.39 2.55 -13.85
N ARG A 37 -4.85 2.34 -15.08
CA ARG A 37 -6.25 2.62 -15.45
C ARG A 37 -7.23 1.75 -14.64
N LYS A 38 -6.90 0.46 -14.44
CA LYS A 38 -7.72 -0.43 -13.62
C LYS A 38 -7.78 0.01 -12.18
N LEU A 39 -6.65 0.40 -11.61
CA LEU A 39 -6.58 0.92 -10.24
C LEU A 39 -7.42 2.19 -10.09
N THR A 40 -7.30 3.12 -11.05
CA THR A 40 -8.07 4.35 -11.04
C THR A 40 -9.57 4.08 -11.17
N ALA A 41 -9.95 3.14 -12.02
CA ALA A 41 -11.35 2.77 -12.19
C ALA A 41 -11.95 2.16 -10.92
N ALA A 42 -11.12 1.46 -10.12
CA ALA A 42 -11.53 0.83 -8.88
C ALA A 42 -11.35 1.74 -7.64
N ARG A 43 -11.07 3.02 -7.83
CA ARG A 43 -10.69 3.94 -6.73
C ARG A 43 -11.72 4.05 -5.60
N ASN A 44 -12.98 3.73 -5.88
CA ASN A 44 -14.05 3.77 -4.88
C ASN A 44 -14.28 2.40 -4.23
N ASP A 45 -13.63 1.35 -4.72
CA ASP A 45 -13.81 -0.01 -4.23
C ASP A 45 -12.74 -0.30 -3.17
N ILE A 46 -12.92 0.27 -2.00
CA ILE A 46 -11.97 0.14 -0.89
C ILE A 46 -12.29 -1.11 -0.10
N SER A 47 -11.30 -1.97 0.12
CA SER A 47 -11.37 -3.08 1.04
C SER A 47 -10.30 -2.95 2.10
N TYR A 48 -10.54 -3.53 3.29
CA TYR A 48 -9.60 -3.43 4.41
C TYR A 48 -8.86 -4.75 4.57
N ARG A 49 -7.53 -4.67 4.61
CA ARG A 49 -6.65 -5.83 4.73
C ARG A 49 -5.66 -5.62 5.86
N LYS A 50 -5.36 -6.67 6.61
CA LYS A 50 -4.42 -6.56 7.73
C LYS A 50 -2.99 -6.38 7.23
N ALA A 51 -2.22 -5.53 7.92
CA ALA A 51 -0.82 -5.28 7.58
C ALA A 51 -0.02 -6.58 7.45
N LYS A 52 -0.17 -7.48 8.42
CA LYS A 52 0.54 -8.78 8.40
C LYS A 52 0.18 -9.63 7.19
N ASP A 53 -1.07 -9.61 6.76
CA ASP A 53 -1.52 -10.41 5.63
C ASP A 53 -1.01 -9.85 4.30
N ILE A 54 -0.98 -8.52 4.16
CA ILE A 54 -0.40 -7.88 2.99
C ILE A 54 1.07 -8.23 2.85
N LEU A 55 1.84 -8.13 3.95
CA LEU A 55 3.26 -8.47 3.93
C LEU A 55 3.47 -9.93 3.57
N ARG A 56 2.73 -10.83 4.20
CA ARG A 56 2.86 -12.26 3.92
C ARG A 56 2.50 -12.58 2.47
N ALA A 57 1.40 -12.02 1.96
CA ALA A 57 0.96 -12.26 0.59
C ALA A 57 1.93 -11.69 -0.44
N SER A 58 2.59 -10.58 -0.14
CA SER A 58 3.55 -9.94 -1.05
C SER A 58 4.92 -10.60 -1.00
N GLN A 59 5.23 -11.38 0.05
CA GLN A 59 6.52 -11.98 0.28
C GLN A 59 7.67 -10.96 0.41
N LEU A 60 7.33 -9.72 0.73
CA LEU A 60 8.31 -8.67 0.94
C LEU A 60 8.76 -8.66 2.40
N ALA A 61 10.00 -8.22 2.61
CA ALA A 61 10.55 -8.10 3.95
C ALA A 61 9.87 -6.98 4.73
N LEU A 62 9.70 -7.17 6.04
CA LEU A 62 9.29 -6.10 6.92
C LEU A 62 10.48 -5.16 7.10
N LEU A 63 10.36 -3.93 6.62
CA LEU A 63 11.37 -2.90 6.83
C LEU A 63 11.33 -2.42 8.28
N GLY A 64 12.50 -2.13 8.84
CA GLY A 64 12.61 -1.70 10.23
C GLY A 64 12.08 -0.31 10.48
N GLU A 65 11.83 0.00 11.76
CA GLU A 65 11.36 1.32 12.18
C GLU A 65 12.37 2.43 11.88
N ASP A 66 13.64 2.08 11.72
CA ASP A 66 14.72 3.00 11.37
C ASP A 66 14.81 3.29 9.88
N ASN A 67 14.08 2.55 9.04
CA ASN A 67 13.98 2.89 7.63
C ASN A 67 13.40 4.30 7.51
N LYS A 68 14.05 5.14 6.71
CA LYS A 68 13.72 6.56 6.58
C LYS A 68 12.24 6.80 6.25
N HIS A 69 11.70 6.03 5.32
CA HIS A 69 10.31 6.20 4.88
C HIS A 69 9.32 5.61 5.88
N VAL A 70 9.65 4.48 6.47
CA VAL A 70 8.83 3.88 7.54
C VAL A 70 8.76 4.84 8.73
N ALA A 71 9.91 5.40 9.14
CA ALA A 71 9.98 6.36 10.23
C ALA A 71 9.12 7.60 9.93
N ALA A 72 9.14 8.10 8.68
CA ALA A 72 8.32 9.23 8.28
C ALA A 72 6.82 8.93 8.41
N ASP A 73 6.40 7.76 7.98
CA ASP A 73 4.99 7.34 8.08
C ASP A 73 4.57 7.13 9.54
N LEU A 74 5.46 6.60 10.37
CA LEU A 74 5.21 6.46 11.81
C LEU A 74 5.01 7.84 12.46
N ARG A 75 5.80 8.85 12.09
CA ARG A 75 5.64 10.22 12.58
C ARG A 75 4.32 10.82 12.14
N LYS A 76 3.91 10.60 10.89
CA LYS A 76 2.60 11.08 10.39
C LYS A 76 1.46 10.45 11.20
N ALA A 77 1.51 9.14 11.41
CA ALA A 77 0.49 8.46 12.20
C ALA A 77 0.43 9.00 13.62
N ALA A 78 1.59 9.21 14.25
CA ALA A 78 1.68 9.76 15.61
C ALA A 78 1.12 11.17 15.71
N SER A 79 1.27 11.99 14.67
CA SER A 79 0.76 13.35 14.63
C SER A 79 -0.73 13.44 14.29
N GLY A 80 -1.36 12.30 13.95
CA GLY A 80 -2.76 12.27 13.54
C GLY A 80 -2.99 12.64 12.07
N ALA A 81 -1.92 12.74 11.27
CA ALA A 81 -2.05 12.96 9.84
C ALA A 81 -2.60 11.70 9.16
N ALA A 82 -3.49 11.89 8.19
CA ALA A 82 -4.07 10.78 7.46
C ALA A 82 -3.10 10.23 6.43
N LEU A 83 -3.04 8.89 6.32
CA LEU A 83 -2.25 8.20 5.32
C LEU A 83 -3.13 7.82 4.13
N SER A 84 -2.51 7.71 2.97
CA SER A 84 -3.20 7.34 1.74
C SER A 84 -3.42 5.82 1.69
N PRO A 85 -4.59 5.34 1.23
CA PRO A 85 -4.81 3.91 1.00
C PRO A 85 -3.77 3.31 0.04
N ILE A 86 -3.62 1.99 0.12
CA ILE A 86 -2.60 1.24 -0.59
C ILE A 86 -3.14 0.74 -1.93
N LEU A 87 -2.29 0.69 -2.95
CA LEU A 87 -2.64 0.16 -4.26
C LEU A 87 -2.02 -1.24 -4.42
N LEU A 88 -2.87 -2.23 -4.65
CA LEU A 88 -2.48 -3.64 -4.72
C LEU A 88 -2.94 -4.28 -6.03
N LEU A 89 -2.09 -5.15 -6.59
CA LEU A 89 -2.45 -6.00 -7.71
C LEU A 89 -2.41 -7.47 -7.25
N ARG A 90 -3.47 -8.22 -7.54
CA ARG A 90 -3.41 -9.67 -7.38
C ARG A 90 -2.43 -10.25 -8.39
N GLY A 91 -1.55 -11.12 -7.91
CA GLY A 91 -0.87 -12.03 -8.82
C GLY A 91 -1.84 -13.12 -9.28
N GLY A 92 -1.39 -14.04 -10.09
CA GLY A 92 -2.13 -15.26 -10.34
C GLY A 92 -2.05 -16.18 -9.11
N GLU A 93 -2.71 -17.34 -9.16
CA GLU A 93 -2.73 -18.28 -8.02
C GLU A 93 -1.35 -18.63 -7.48
N ALA A 94 -0.34 -18.65 -8.35
CA ALA A 94 1.04 -19.00 -7.97
C ALA A 94 1.94 -17.77 -7.83
N HIS A 95 1.41 -16.56 -7.87
CA HIS A 95 2.20 -15.35 -7.84
C HIS A 95 1.94 -14.55 -6.56
N PRO A 96 2.98 -13.88 -6.02
CA PRO A 96 2.78 -13.02 -4.85
C PRO A 96 1.94 -11.79 -5.19
N LEU A 97 1.26 -11.28 -4.17
CA LEU A 97 0.59 -9.99 -4.23
C LEU A 97 1.61 -8.89 -4.57
N ILE A 98 1.24 -7.97 -5.44
CA ILE A 98 2.10 -6.83 -5.79
C ILE A 98 1.60 -5.61 -5.02
N ILE A 99 2.47 -5.02 -4.21
CA ILE A 99 2.22 -3.71 -3.61
C ILE A 99 2.68 -2.68 -4.63
N ALA A 100 1.74 -2.17 -5.42
CA ALA A 100 2.06 -1.21 -6.47
C ALA A 100 2.43 0.17 -5.90
N ASP A 101 1.82 0.53 -4.77
CA ASP A 101 2.15 1.75 -4.03
C ASP A 101 1.79 1.58 -2.57
N GLY A 102 2.70 1.99 -1.68
CA GLY A 102 2.44 2.03 -0.25
C GLY A 102 3.19 1.00 0.59
N TYR A 103 4.24 0.39 0.09
CA TYR A 103 5.03 -0.59 0.84
C TYR A 103 5.47 -0.06 2.21
N HIS A 104 6.00 1.16 2.28
CA HIS A 104 6.46 1.75 3.55
C HIS A 104 5.29 1.99 4.51
N ARG A 105 4.12 2.37 3.99
CA ARG A 105 2.91 2.54 4.82
C ARG A 105 2.44 1.23 5.41
N VAL A 106 2.56 0.14 4.67
CA VAL A 106 2.24 -1.20 5.19
C VAL A 106 3.18 -1.56 6.32
N CYS A 107 4.49 -1.34 6.14
CA CYS A 107 5.48 -1.63 7.19
C CYS A 107 5.24 -0.78 8.44
N ALA A 108 5.00 0.53 8.27
CA ALA A 108 4.70 1.42 9.39
C ALA A 108 3.44 0.95 10.14
N SER A 109 2.40 0.59 9.41
CA SER A 109 1.16 0.09 10.01
C SER A 109 1.39 -1.19 10.80
N TYR A 110 2.24 -2.10 10.30
CA TYR A 110 2.61 -3.32 10.99
C TYR A 110 3.29 -3.02 12.33
N TRP A 111 4.21 -2.05 12.36
CA TRP A 111 4.93 -1.70 13.58
C TRP A 111 4.01 -1.08 14.64
N ILE A 112 2.95 -0.39 14.22
CA ILE A 112 1.95 0.14 15.14
C ILE A 112 1.13 -1.02 15.72
N ASP A 113 0.62 -1.89 14.85
CA ASP A 113 -0.11 -3.11 15.19
C ASP A 113 -0.15 -3.98 13.93
N GLU A 114 0.35 -5.21 14.02
CA GLU A 114 0.37 -6.13 12.87
C GLU A 114 -1.03 -6.42 12.33
N ASN A 115 -2.06 -6.25 13.14
CA ASN A 115 -3.46 -6.43 12.77
C ASN A 115 -4.13 -5.14 12.28
N THR A 116 -3.36 -4.06 12.09
CA THR A 116 -3.91 -2.82 11.54
C THR A 116 -4.65 -3.11 10.23
N ASP A 117 -5.92 -2.71 10.16
CA ASP A 117 -6.71 -2.81 8.94
C ASP A 117 -6.36 -1.66 8.00
N ILE A 118 -5.80 -1.98 6.86
CA ILE A 118 -5.33 -1.00 5.88
C ILE A 118 -6.32 -0.92 4.72
N PRO A 119 -6.84 0.28 4.42
CA PRO A 119 -7.70 0.45 3.24
C PRO A 119 -6.89 0.27 1.96
N CYS A 120 -7.43 -0.53 1.04
CA CYS A 120 -6.73 -0.91 -0.18
C CYS A 120 -7.65 -0.81 -1.39
N VAL A 121 -7.08 -0.42 -2.52
CA VAL A 121 -7.65 -0.70 -3.84
C VAL A 121 -6.95 -1.96 -4.33
N LEU A 122 -7.70 -3.03 -4.56
CA LEU A 122 -7.15 -4.33 -4.97
C LEU A 122 -7.77 -4.74 -6.30
N VAL A 123 -6.95 -4.87 -7.31
CA VAL A 123 -7.39 -5.29 -8.65
C VAL A 123 -6.66 -6.54 -9.12
#